data_f47b002359444b6315e433332fda2d76
#
_entry.id   f47b002359444b6315e433332fda2d76
#
_cell.length_a   1.000
_cell.length_b   1.000
_cell.length_c   1.000
_cell.angle_alpha   90.00
_cell.angle_beta   90.00
_cell.angle_gamma   90.00
#
_symmetry.space_group_name_H-M   'P 1'
#
loop_
_entity.id
_entity.type
_entity.pdbx_description
1 polymer ?
#
loop_
_entity_poly.entity_id
_entity_poly.type
_entity_poly.pdbx_seq_one_letter_code
_entity_poly.pdbx_strand_id
1 'polypeptide(L)'
;MMKPILRYIMVLLALILLIAAAGWLTAKPENEAVSRPVLAADAAAGTRGAAAFLGAGFGGISVESLDSSAIPWKLATAALVLDERQRDPSAAADQATVRRVLRRFGFLFPDRIANLPPGIAWRGGEKPLGITHGSIAPVGGTKVEVANLGCAACHAGVTYDAAGAARPDRVWLGTPNSALDLEAYTQAVYDAMRRHTGSGALLEMAGTLYPEMGWRERQSLRWLVMPLAKRRLAELRGQPRPLPFPNGAPGSTNGVAALKYALGAPLTGGGPGDDGVVSVPELGRREWRSALLTDGAYAVPDAKSGATVEADLTPKRLRALAAITSFFTVPSMGVHPDKAQHRLGDTEAIFAWLRGYDPQPFPGSVDAAAARRGATVYAARCASCHGDYRWREGEKPRLAAFPNWIGDVGTDSLRARLFDAGLVKAVDATGYRALIDVRAGRGYAAPPLAGLWSSAPYLHNGSVPSLAALLDPAQRPPRFLAGGHALDFGAMGLRLAPGGGYPVGYRPYSVPRWTDTTKAGRGNGGHLFGAELLPAERAALIEYLKLL
;
A
#
# COMPACT_ATOMS: atom_id res chain seq x y z
N MET A 1 23.80 62.48 23.94
CA MET A 1 24.70 61.30 23.90
C MET A 1 24.02 59.92 23.80
N MET A 2 22.79 59.70 24.26
CA MET A 2 22.10 58.42 24.18
C MET A 2 21.73 57.91 22.76
N LYS A 3 21.39 58.79 21.82
CA LYS A 3 20.98 58.43 20.45
C LYS A 3 22.03 57.66 19.61
N PRO A 4 23.34 57.97 19.61
CA PRO A 4 24.34 57.22 18.85
C PRO A 4 24.61 55.82 19.46
N ILE A 5 24.63 55.69 20.76
CA ILE A 5 24.86 54.42 21.45
C ILE A 5 23.74 53.42 21.14
N LEU A 6 22.50 53.87 21.14
CA LEU A 6 21.33 53.01 20.80
C LEU A 6 21.39 52.53 19.34
N ARG A 7 21.86 53.38 18.39
CA ARG A 7 22.10 52.96 17.00
C ARG A 7 23.20 51.90 16.89
N TYR A 8 24.30 52.03 17.59
CA TYR A 8 25.37 51.04 17.58
C TYR A 8 24.88 49.71 18.17
N ILE A 9 24.12 49.73 19.26
CA ILE A 9 23.53 48.51 19.86
C ILE A 9 22.56 47.86 18.85
N MET A 10 21.73 48.61 18.18
CA MET A 10 20.79 48.09 17.16
C MET A 10 21.52 47.45 15.96
N VAL A 11 22.58 48.08 15.47
CA VAL A 11 23.42 47.54 14.38
C VAL A 11 24.14 46.29 14.82
N LEU A 12 24.69 46.26 16.04
CA LEU A 12 25.35 45.08 16.57
C LEU A 12 24.38 43.90 16.76
N LEU A 13 23.17 44.16 17.28
CA LEU A 13 22.14 43.17 17.41
C LEU A 13 21.68 42.64 16.03
N ALA A 14 21.54 43.52 15.03
CA ALA A 14 21.20 43.12 13.67
C ALA A 14 22.31 42.27 13.05
N LEU A 15 23.57 42.61 13.27
CA LEU A 15 24.70 41.80 12.80
C LEU A 15 24.79 40.44 13.48
N ILE A 16 24.59 40.38 14.79
CA ILE A 16 24.52 39.13 15.54
C ILE A 16 23.38 38.23 15.04
N LEU A 17 22.20 38.80 14.78
CA LEU A 17 21.05 38.09 14.23
C LEU A 17 21.33 37.59 12.81
N LEU A 18 22.00 38.38 11.97
CA LEU A 18 22.42 37.97 10.63
C LEU A 18 23.43 36.83 10.65
N ILE A 19 24.43 36.91 11.53
CA ILE A 19 25.45 35.84 11.70
C ILE A 19 24.78 34.57 12.22
N ALA A 20 23.91 34.68 13.23
CA ALA A 20 23.16 33.56 13.75
C ALA A 20 22.24 32.92 12.70
N ALA A 21 21.54 33.72 11.89
CA ALA A 21 20.71 33.26 10.79
C ALA A 21 21.54 32.58 9.68
N ALA A 22 22.69 33.17 9.32
CA ALA A 22 23.60 32.55 8.35
C ALA A 22 24.17 31.24 8.88
N GLY A 23 24.62 31.18 10.12
CA GLY A 23 25.08 29.94 10.74
C GLY A 23 24.00 28.87 10.85
N TRP A 24 22.76 29.28 11.13
CA TRP A 24 21.62 28.38 11.17
C TRP A 24 21.25 27.81 9.77
N LEU A 25 21.29 28.65 8.72
CA LEU A 25 21.02 28.23 7.36
C LEU A 25 22.12 27.37 6.74
N THR A 26 23.37 27.55 7.17
CA THR A 26 24.53 26.78 6.68
C THR A 26 24.86 25.54 7.50
N ALA A 27 24.18 25.33 8.64
CA ALA A 27 24.34 24.11 9.43
C ALA A 27 24.08 22.87 8.57
N LYS A 28 24.93 21.82 8.72
CA LYS A 28 24.72 20.57 7.99
C LYS A 28 23.34 19.99 8.32
N PRO A 29 22.58 19.55 7.30
CA PRO A 29 21.33 18.86 7.53
C PRO A 29 21.56 17.57 8.33
N GLU A 30 20.90 17.44 9.47
CA GLU A 30 20.85 16.20 10.23
C GLU A 30 19.49 15.57 10.03
N ASN A 31 19.47 14.57 9.17
CA ASN A 31 18.27 13.82 8.89
C ASN A 31 18.20 12.58 9.79
N GLU A 32 17.09 12.41 10.51
CA GLU A 32 16.85 11.29 11.41
C GLU A 32 15.66 10.45 10.92
N ALA A 33 15.88 9.18 10.64
CA ALA A 33 14.79 8.20 10.50
C ALA A 33 14.38 7.71 11.90
N VAL A 34 13.11 7.84 12.26
CA VAL A 34 12.64 7.65 13.64
C VAL A 34 11.97 6.29 13.88
N SER A 35 11.64 5.53 12.85
CA SER A 35 10.80 4.33 13.00
C SER A 35 11.48 3.04 12.58
N ARG A 36 12.55 2.66 13.26
CA ARG A 36 13.19 1.35 13.05
C ARG A 36 12.92 0.43 14.22
N PRO A 37 12.45 -0.82 14.01
CA PRO A 37 12.53 -1.84 15.03
C PRO A 37 14.00 -2.05 15.41
N VAL A 38 14.30 -2.02 16.70
CA VAL A 38 15.62 -2.36 17.20
C VAL A 38 15.77 -3.88 17.13
N LEU A 39 16.79 -4.34 16.43
CA LEU A 39 17.10 -5.76 16.27
C LEU A 39 18.46 -6.07 16.93
N ALA A 40 18.60 -7.32 17.36
CA ALA A 40 19.93 -7.85 17.73
C ALA A 40 20.85 -7.85 16.50
N ALA A 41 22.15 -7.67 16.72
CA ALA A 41 23.14 -7.60 15.63
C ALA A 41 23.20 -8.91 14.80
N ASP A 42 22.93 -10.03 15.42
CA ASP A 42 22.90 -11.38 14.85
C ASP A 42 21.50 -11.82 14.37
N ALA A 43 20.54 -10.92 14.33
CA ALA A 43 19.18 -11.25 13.91
C ALA A 43 19.16 -12.01 12.56
N ALA A 44 18.32 -13.04 12.45
CA ALA A 44 18.19 -13.82 11.24
C ALA A 44 17.72 -12.97 10.04
N ALA A 45 18.08 -13.36 8.82
CA ALA A 45 17.72 -12.64 7.60
C ALA A 45 16.21 -12.44 7.45
N GLY A 46 15.40 -13.44 7.80
CA GLY A 46 13.93 -13.34 7.80
C GLY A 46 13.42 -12.31 8.82
N THR A 47 13.99 -12.26 10.02
CA THR A 47 13.64 -11.26 11.04
C THR A 47 14.00 -9.85 10.59
N ARG A 48 15.20 -9.66 9.99
CA ARG A 48 15.58 -8.38 9.40
C ARG A 48 14.64 -7.96 8.28
N GLY A 49 14.21 -8.90 7.43
CA GLY A 49 13.27 -8.64 6.35
C GLY A 49 11.89 -8.22 6.84
N ALA A 50 11.37 -8.89 7.86
CA ALA A 50 10.10 -8.51 8.49
C ALA A 50 10.18 -7.14 9.18
N ALA A 51 11.30 -6.85 9.84
CA ALA A 51 11.53 -5.53 10.43
C ALA A 51 11.62 -4.42 9.36
N ALA A 52 12.29 -4.72 8.24
CA ALA A 52 12.32 -3.84 7.09
C ALA A 52 10.92 -3.56 6.52
N PHE A 53 10.11 -4.59 6.43
CA PHE A 53 8.73 -4.51 5.95
C PHE A 53 7.82 -3.69 6.88
N LEU A 54 7.98 -3.89 8.19
CA LEU A 54 7.17 -3.24 9.23
C LEU A 54 7.51 -1.78 9.45
N GLY A 55 8.78 -1.53 9.58
CA GLY A 55 9.26 -0.32 10.23
C GLY A 55 9.16 0.89 9.33
N ALA A 56 10.27 1.30 8.86
CA ALA A 56 10.35 2.45 7.99
C ALA A 56 10.01 2.10 6.54
N GLY A 57 9.19 1.07 6.27
CA GLY A 57 9.11 0.54 4.94
C GLY A 57 10.55 0.38 4.38
N PHE A 58 10.93 -0.70 3.80
CA PHE A 58 12.33 -0.87 3.36
C PHE A 58 13.39 -0.63 4.45
N GLY A 59 13.14 -1.09 5.68
CA GLY A 59 14.12 -1.22 6.75
C GLY A 59 15.04 -0.06 7.01
N GLY A 60 14.48 1.10 7.05
CA GLY A 60 15.26 2.29 7.21
C GLY A 60 15.58 2.91 5.87
N ILE A 61 14.56 3.15 5.11
CA ILE A 61 14.59 4.22 4.12
C ILE A 61 15.28 5.39 4.80
N SER A 62 16.40 5.80 4.25
CA SER A 62 17.02 7.04 4.66
C SER A 62 16.00 8.16 4.50
N VAL A 63 16.10 9.17 5.30
CA VAL A 63 15.22 10.33 5.25
C VAL A 63 15.22 10.97 3.86
N GLU A 64 16.29 10.79 3.08
CA GLU A 64 16.35 11.21 1.68
C GLU A 64 15.27 10.58 0.80
N SER A 65 14.80 9.39 1.13
CA SER A 65 13.67 8.78 0.41
C SER A 65 12.33 9.41 0.75
N LEU A 66 12.24 10.19 1.81
CA LEU A 66 11.04 10.93 2.20
C LEU A 66 10.92 12.27 1.46
N ASP A 67 11.98 12.74 0.78
CA ASP A 67 12.03 14.08 0.18
C ASP A 67 11.04 14.28 -0.97
N SER A 68 10.64 13.24 -1.67
CA SER A 68 9.89 13.36 -2.94
C SER A 68 8.38 13.41 -2.78
N SER A 69 7.79 12.64 -1.85
CA SER A 69 6.33 12.57 -1.64
C SER A 69 5.95 12.59 -0.17
N ALA A 70 6.88 12.93 0.70
CA ALA A 70 6.63 13.00 2.13
C ALA A 70 5.70 14.17 2.47
N ILE A 71 4.81 13.93 3.40
CA ILE A 71 3.88 14.93 3.92
C ILE A 71 4.35 15.43 5.30
N PRO A 72 4.22 16.72 5.61
CA PRO A 72 4.46 17.26 6.95
C PRO A 72 3.42 16.69 7.91
N TRP A 73 3.78 15.62 8.63
CA TRP A 73 2.83 14.79 9.38
C TRP A 73 1.99 15.60 10.36
N LYS A 74 2.64 16.45 11.18
CA LYS A 74 1.96 17.22 12.21
C LYS A 74 0.97 18.24 11.65
N LEU A 75 1.28 18.86 10.51
CA LEU A 75 0.34 19.78 9.85
C LEU A 75 -0.81 19.03 9.17
N ALA A 76 -0.53 17.92 8.49
CA ALA A 76 -1.57 17.15 7.80
C ALA A 76 -2.60 16.60 8.78
N THR A 77 -2.16 16.00 9.89
CA THR A 77 -3.07 15.48 10.93
C THR A 77 -3.80 16.60 11.67
N ALA A 78 -3.15 17.74 11.95
CA ALA A 78 -3.79 18.91 12.53
C ALA A 78 -4.90 19.46 11.62
N ALA A 79 -4.66 19.53 10.31
CA ALA A 79 -5.66 19.96 9.34
C ALA A 79 -6.88 19.02 9.32
N LEU A 80 -6.64 17.70 9.33
CA LEU A 80 -7.71 16.70 9.41
C LEU A 80 -8.53 16.80 10.71
N VAL A 81 -7.89 17.08 11.84
CA VAL A 81 -8.62 17.28 13.13
C VAL A 81 -9.40 18.58 13.12
N LEU A 82 -8.89 19.66 12.54
CA LEU A 82 -9.66 20.89 12.36
C LEU A 82 -10.91 20.66 11.50
N ASP A 83 -10.80 19.90 10.41
CA ASP A 83 -11.95 19.51 9.59
C ASP A 83 -12.97 18.67 10.37
N GLU A 84 -12.47 17.72 11.17
CA GLU A 84 -13.35 16.89 12.00
C GLU A 84 -14.13 17.75 13.01
N ARG A 85 -13.48 18.71 13.64
CA ARG A 85 -14.12 19.62 14.59
C ARG A 85 -15.10 20.59 13.93
N GLN A 86 -14.95 20.87 12.65
CA GLN A 86 -15.99 21.61 11.91
C GLN A 86 -17.26 20.78 11.68
N ARG A 87 -17.10 19.45 11.50
CA ARG A 87 -18.22 18.50 11.34
C ARG A 87 -18.85 18.12 12.68
N ASP A 88 -18.03 17.96 13.69
CA ASP A 88 -18.39 17.59 15.07
C ASP A 88 -17.64 18.49 16.06
N PRO A 89 -18.24 19.60 16.49
CA PRO A 89 -17.64 20.53 17.45
C PRO A 89 -17.28 19.89 18.80
N SER A 90 -17.87 18.74 19.15
CA SER A 90 -17.57 18.00 20.37
C SER A 90 -16.29 17.15 20.26
N ALA A 91 -15.73 17.00 19.07
CA ALA A 91 -14.51 16.22 18.84
C ALA A 91 -13.32 16.83 19.60
N ALA A 92 -12.66 16.03 20.43
CA ALA A 92 -11.48 16.48 21.18
C ALA A 92 -10.29 16.75 20.25
N ALA A 93 -9.43 17.70 20.65
CA ALA A 93 -8.17 17.98 19.93
C ALA A 93 -7.06 17.08 20.50
N ASP A 94 -7.12 15.79 20.20
CA ASP A 94 -6.23 14.76 20.75
C ASP A 94 -5.84 13.66 19.73
N GLN A 95 -4.93 12.79 20.12
CA GLN A 95 -4.49 11.66 19.31
C GLN A 95 -5.58 10.60 19.09
N ALA A 96 -6.58 10.50 19.95
CA ALA A 96 -7.71 9.59 19.76
C ALA A 96 -8.55 10.03 18.55
N THR A 97 -8.76 11.34 18.40
CA THR A 97 -9.42 11.93 17.23
C THR A 97 -8.60 11.73 15.96
N VAL A 98 -7.26 11.91 16.00
CA VAL A 98 -6.39 11.60 14.87
C VAL A 98 -6.57 10.14 14.44
N ARG A 99 -6.50 9.19 15.38
CA ARG A 99 -6.71 7.76 15.11
C ARG A 99 -8.08 7.47 14.51
N ARG A 100 -9.16 8.07 15.06
CA ARG A 100 -10.52 7.91 14.56
C ARG A 100 -10.66 8.39 13.12
N VAL A 101 -10.10 9.54 12.78
CA VAL A 101 -10.13 10.10 11.42
C VAL A 101 -9.36 9.21 10.46
N LEU A 102 -8.14 8.77 10.81
CA LEU A 102 -7.32 7.92 9.95
C LEU A 102 -7.94 6.52 9.74
N ARG A 103 -8.59 5.94 10.76
CA ARG A 103 -9.33 4.68 10.62
C ARG A 103 -10.45 4.75 9.58
N ARG A 104 -11.06 5.89 9.35
CA ARG A 104 -12.07 6.05 8.29
C ARG A 104 -11.51 5.73 6.91
N PHE A 105 -10.24 6.01 6.68
CA PHE A 105 -9.54 5.71 5.42
C PHE A 105 -8.91 4.31 5.39
N GLY A 106 -9.21 3.46 6.39
CA GLY A 106 -8.69 2.10 6.46
C GLY A 106 -7.26 1.97 6.98
N PHE A 107 -6.69 3.03 7.56
CA PHE A 107 -5.44 2.90 8.31
C PHE A 107 -5.65 2.08 9.59
N LEU A 108 -4.73 1.16 9.85
CA LEU A 108 -4.82 0.22 10.96
C LEU A 108 -3.91 0.63 12.12
N PHE A 109 -4.43 0.47 13.33
CA PHE A 109 -3.74 0.68 14.61
C PHE A 109 -3.88 -0.60 15.45
N PRO A 110 -3.19 -1.68 15.07
CA PRO A 110 -3.38 -2.97 15.72
C PRO A 110 -2.70 -3.01 17.08
N ASP A 111 -3.33 -3.72 18.01
CA ASP A 111 -2.72 -4.07 19.30
C ASP A 111 -1.75 -5.23 19.12
N ARG A 112 -1.99 -6.10 18.13
CA ARG A 112 -1.20 -7.29 17.85
C ARG A 112 -0.96 -7.53 16.37
N ILE A 113 0.27 -7.93 16.04
CA ILE A 113 0.65 -8.51 14.74
C ILE A 113 0.79 -10.02 14.95
N ALA A 114 -0.06 -10.81 14.29
CA ALA A 114 -0.24 -12.23 14.61
C ALA A 114 0.91 -13.12 14.11
N ASN A 115 1.57 -12.73 13.03
CA ASN A 115 2.68 -13.46 12.39
C ASN A 115 4.03 -12.75 12.52
N LEU A 116 4.21 -11.99 13.60
CA LEU A 116 5.47 -11.30 13.84
C LEU A 116 6.58 -12.30 14.16
N PRO A 117 7.73 -12.26 13.45
CA PRO A 117 8.85 -13.12 13.77
C PRO A 117 9.40 -12.89 15.18
N PRO A 118 9.97 -13.93 15.81
CA PRO A 118 10.68 -13.75 17.07
C PRO A 118 11.77 -12.69 16.99
N GLY A 119 11.98 -11.95 18.09
CA GLY A 119 13.00 -10.89 18.17
C GLY A 119 12.53 -9.52 17.68
N ILE A 120 11.29 -9.38 17.18
CA ILE A 120 10.68 -8.08 16.88
C ILE A 120 9.62 -7.78 17.93
N ALA A 121 9.78 -6.69 18.66
CA ALA A 121 8.77 -6.21 19.59
C ALA A 121 7.77 -5.29 18.87
N TRP A 122 6.47 -5.55 19.06
CA TRP A 122 5.40 -4.66 18.66
C TRP A 122 4.67 -4.14 19.89
N ARG A 123 4.57 -2.83 20.03
CA ARG A 123 3.93 -2.19 21.19
C ARG A 123 2.68 -1.39 20.82
N GLY A 124 2.14 -1.57 19.61
CA GLY A 124 1.14 -0.64 19.10
C GLY A 124 1.71 0.79 18.97
N GLY A 125 1.16 1.62 18.12
CA GLY A 125 1.71 2.94 17.84
C GLY A 125 0.68 4.05 17.94
N GLU A 126 1.16 5.26 18.19
CA GLU A 126 0.37 6.47 17.99
C GLU A 126 0.09 6.70 16.51
N LYS A 127 1.01 6.26 15.64
CA LYS A 127 0.89 6.32 14.18
C LYS A 127 0.33 5.01 13.63
N PRO A 128 -0.39 5.06 12.50
CA PRO A 128 -0.93 3.85 11.89
C PRO A 128 0.19 2.93 11.39
N LEU A 129 -0.09 1.64 11.36
CA LEU A 129 0.81 0.64 10.83
C LEU A 129 1.18 0.94 9.37
N GLY A 130 2.47 0.86 9.05
CA GLY A 130 2.98 1.09 7.71
C GLY A 130 3.15 2.55 7.32
N ILE A 131 2.95 3.49 8.22
CA ILE A 131 3.42 4.87 8.01
C ILE A 131 4.88 4.94 8.42
N THR A 132 5.74 5.22 7.43
CA THR A 132 7.15 5.56 7.67
C THR A 132 7.26 7.03 8.03
N HIS A 133 8.12 7.36 8.96
CA HIS A 133 8.33 8.76 9.35
C HIS A 133 9.80 9.02 9.74
N GLY A 134 10.18 10.28 9.62
CA GLY A 134 11.49 10.76 9.99
C GLY A 134 11.52 12.27 10.06
N SER A 135 12.62 12.83 10.53
CA SER A 135 12.87 14.25 10.50
C SER A 135 13.78 14.60 9.34
N ILE A 136 13.41 15.60 8.56
CA ILE A 136 14.25 16.18 7.49
C ILE A 136 14.65 17.60 7.87
N ALA A 137 15.78 18.02 7.33
CA ALA A 137 16.26 19.41 7.39
C ALA A 137 16.39 19.96 5.96
N PRO A 138 15.30 20.45 5.34
CA PRO A 138 15.31 20.91 3.96
C PRO A 138 16.34 22.02 3.70
N VAL A 139 16.59 22.83 4.73
CA VAL A 139 17.64 23.84 4.76
C VAL A 139 18.36 23.67 6.08
N GLY A 140 19.65 23.94 6.12
CA GLY A 140 20.45 23.83 7.34
C GLY A 140 19.78 24.53 8.54
N GLY A 141 19.82 23.88 9.71
CA GLY A 141 19.17 24.41 10.91
C GLY A 141 17.67 24.16 11.03
N THR A 142 16.95 23.77 9.97
CA THR A 142 15.54 23.41 10.03
C THR A 142 15.33 22.00 10.62
N LYS A 143 14.12 21.70 11.06
CA LYS A 143 13.68 20.35 11.43
C LYS A 143 12.21 20.23 11.10
N VAL A 144 11.84 19.20 10.32
CA VAL A 144 10.46 18.94 9.94
C VAL A 144 10.21 17.45 10.02
N GLU A 145 9.23 17.04 10.82
CA GLU A 145 8.76 15.66 10.79
C GLU A 145 7.87 15.44 9.57
N VAL A 146 8.25 14.46 8.78
CA VAL A 146 7.52 14.04 7.58
C VAL A 146 7.17 12.58 7.66
N ALA A 147 6.14 12.18 6.93
CA ALA A 147 5.67 10.80 6.84
C ALA A 147 5.42 10.39 5.39
N ASN A 148 5.57 9.10 5.14
CA ASN A 148 5.24 8.48 3.86
C ASN A 148 4.65 7.08 4.08
N LEU A 149 4.12 6.47 3.03
CA LEU A 149 3.60 5.11 3.07
C LEU A 149 4.74 4.09 3.03
N GLY A 150 4.63 3.03 3.82
CA GLY A 150 5.50 1.86 3.77
C GLY A 150 4.74 0.61 3.35
N CYS A 151 5.44 -0.50 3.20
CA CYS A 151 4.88 -1.79 2.74
C CYS A 151 3.68 -2.24 3.59
N ALA A 152 3.78 -2.13 4.91
CA ALA A 152 2.76 -2.59 5.83
C ALA A 152 1.46 -1.76 5.80
N ALA A 153 1.44 -0.56 5.20
CA ALA A 153 0.20 0.20 5.02
C ALA A 153 -0.78 -0.53 4.11
N CYS A 154 -0.27 -1.06 2.99
CA CYS A 154 -1.06 -1.78 1.99
C CYS A 154 -1.09 -3.30 2.24
N HIS A 155 0.00 -3.88 2.76
CA HIS A 155 0.17 -5.33 2.90
C HIS A 155 0.22 -5.78 4.37
N ALA A 156 -0.63 -5.22 5.22
CA ALA A 156 -0.96 -5.76 6.52
C ALA A 156 -2.47 -5.69 6.68
N GLY A 157 -3.14 -6.82 6.50
CA GLY A 157 -4.60 -6.93 6.56
C GLY A 157 -5.08 -7.33 7.95
N VAL A 158 -6.34 -7.05 8.24
CA VAL A 158 -7.00 -7.49 9.47
C VAL A 158 -7.13 -9.00 9.50
N THR A 159 -7.15 -9.58 10.71
CA THR A 159 -7.55 -10.97 10.87
C THR A 159 -9.07 -11.08 10.99
N TYR A 160 -9.60 -12.29 10.81
CA TYR A 160 -11.02 -12.57 10.96
C TYR A 160 -11.22 -13.70 11.97
N ASP A 161 -12.34 -13.69 12.66
CA ASP A 161 -12.74 -14.81 13.53
C ASP A 161 -13.42 -15.93 12.72
N ALA A 162 -13.78 -17.02 13.39
CA ALA A 162 -14.44 -18.17 12.77
C ALA A 162 -15.82 -17.85 12.15
N ALA A 163 -16.44 -16.74 12.54
CA ALA A 163 -17.68 -16.25 11.97
C ALA A 163 -17.48 -15.25 10.79
N GLY A 164 -16.21 -14.96 10.41
CA GLY A 164 -15.87 -14.02 9.37
C GLY A 164 -16.00 -12.55 9.79
N ALA A 165 -16.10 -12.26 11.09
CA ALA A 165 -16.06 -10.88 11.56
C ALA A 165 -14.62 -10.37 11.61
N ALA A 166 -14.42 -9.13 11.13
CA ALA A 166 -13.10 -8.52 11.08
C ALA A 166 -12.58 -8.15 12.47
N ARG A 167 -11.29 -8.35 12.70
CA ARG A 167 -10.57 -8.02 13.93
C ARG A 167 -9.50 -6.96 13.66
N PRO A 168 -9.86 -5.67 13.57
CA PRO A 168 -8.93 -4.59 13.24
C PRO A 168 -7.89 -4.31 14.34
N ASP A 169 -8.08 -4.87 15.54
CA ASP A 169 -7.12 -4.91 16.64
C ASP A 169 -5.96 -5.89 16.38
N ARG A 170 -6.12 -6.81 15.41
CA ARG A 170 -5.14 -7.85 15.10
C ARG A 170 -4.93 -7.98 13.60
N VAL A 171 -3.69 -7.90 13.17
CA VAL A 171 -3.32 -7.94 11.76
C VAL A 171 -2.38 -9.09 11.43
N TRP A 172 -2.31 -9.40 10.12
CA TRP A 172 -1.38 -10.35 9.53
C TRP A 172 -0.55 -9.63 8.47
N LEU A 173 0.79 -9.65 8.60
CA LEU A 173 1.69 -9.06 7.59
C LEU A 173 1.69 -9.92 6.34
N GLY A 174 1.72 -9.28 5.18
CA GLY A 174 1.67 -9.93 3.87
C GLY A 174 0.27 -10.02 3.28
N THR A 175 -0.78 -10.04 4.12
CA THR A 175 -2.19 -10.01 3.69
C THR A 175 -2.59 -8.61 3.21
N PRO A 176 -3.40 -8.47 2.15
CA PRO A 176 -3.83 -7.16 1.66
C PRO A 176 -4.66 -6.39 2.70
N ASN A 177 -4.39 -5.11 2.85
CA ASN A 177 -5.28 -4.20 3.56
C ASN A 177 -6.41 -3.76 2.62
N SER A 178 -7.46 -4.55 2.57
CA SER A 178 -8.63 -4.33 1.71
C SER A 178 -9.50 -3.14 2.12
N ALA A 179 -9.16 -2.45 3.20
CA ALA A 179 -9.88 -1.26 3.68
C ALA A 179 -9.18 0.06 3.35
N LEU A 180 -7.88 0.05 3.05
CA LEU A 180 -7.12 1.27 2.83
C LEU A 180 -7.58 1.99 1.57
N ASP A 181 -8.10 3.19 1.73
CA ASP A 181 -8.56 4.08 0.65
C ASP A 181 -7.63 5.28 0.51
N LEU A 182 -6.61 5.12 -0.33
CA LEU A 182 -5.62 6.17 -0.58
C LEU A 182 -6.20 7.37 -1.31
N GLU A 183 -7.19 7.18 -2.18
CA GLU A 183 -7.86 8.29 -2.87
C GLU A 183 -8.59 9.20 -1.87
N ALA A 184 -9.42 8.61 -1.01
CA ALA A 184 -10.17 9.36 -0.01
C ALA A 184 -9.23 10.04 1.01
N TYR A 185 -8.16 9.37 1.43
CA TYR A 185 -7.16 9.94 2.33
C TYR A 185 -6.43 11.14 1.70
N THR A 186 -5.91 10.96 0.48
CA THR A 186 -5.16 12.01 -0.23
C THR A 186 -6.05 13.22 -0.49
N GLN A 187 -7.30 12.99 -0.90
CA GLN A 187 -8.28 14.05 -1.10
C GLN A 187 -8.60 14.79 0.20
N ALA A 188 -8.83 14.07 1.29
CA ALA A 188 -9.14 14.67 2.58
C ALA A 188 -7.99 15.54 3.12
N VAL A 189 -6.74 15.06 3.01
CA VAL A 189 -5.56 15.84 3.39
C VAL A 189 -5.44 17.10 2.52
N TYR A 190 -5.62 16.96 1.21
CA TYR A 190 -5.58 18.10 0.28
C TYR A 190 -6.62 19.16 0.61
N ASP A 191 -7.86 18.74 0.82
CA ASP A 191 -8.96 19.67 1.12
C ASP A 191 -8.79 20.34 2.49
N ALA A 192 -8.37 19.58 3.51
CA ALA A 192 -8.08 20.10 4.83
C ALA A 192 -6.92 21.11 4.82
N MET A 193 -5.82 20.78 4.12
CA MET A 193 -4.71 21.70 3.97
C MET A 193 -5.10 22.96 3.22
N ARG A 194 -5.92 22.87 2.17
CA ARG A 194 -6.45 24.06 1.45
C ARG A 194 -7.24 24.97 2.37
N ARG A 195 -8.07 24.43 3.26
CA ARG A 195 -8.89 25.22 4.19
C ARG A 195 -8.06 25.91 5.27
N HIS A 196 -7.04 25.22 5.79
CA HIS A 196 -6.39 25.63 7.04
C HIS A 196 -4.99 26.20 6.90
N THR A 197 -4.25 25.98 5.78
CA THR A 197 -2.85 26.45 5.63
C THR A 197 -2.70 27.98 5.74
N GLY A 198 -3.74 28.75 5.49
CA GLY A 198 -3.72 30.21 5.66
C GLY A 198 -4.02 30.72 7.07
N SER A 199 -4.40 29.85 8.00
CA SER A 199 -4.86 30.21 9.35
C SER A 199 -3.82 29.93 10.43
N GLY A 200 -3.75 30.77 11.46
CA GLY A 200 -2.93 30.51 12.66
C GLY A 200 -3.36 29.24 13.42
N ALA A 201 -4.65 28.89 13.30
CA ALA A 201 -5.24 27.71 13.95
C ALA A 201 -4.58 26.39 13.57
N LEU A 202 -4.02 26.28 12.35
CA LEU A 202 -3.34 25.05 11.92
C LEU A 202 -2.09 24.75 12.77
N LEU A 203 -1.26 25.77 12.99
CA LEU A 203 -0.03 25.60 13.80
C LEU A 203 -0.34 25.48 15.31
N GLU A 204 -1.40 26.13 15.77
CA GLU A 204 -1.89 25.98 17.15
C GLU A 204 -2.42 24.56 17.37
N MET A 205 -3.25 24.04 16.46
CA MET A 205 -3.72 22.66 16.52
C MET A 205 -2.57 21.65 16.47
N ALA A 206 -1.56 21.86 15.61
CA ALA A 206 -0.38 21.03 15.59
C ALA A 206 0.36 21.05 16.93
N GLY A 207 0.49 22.21 17.59
CA GLY A 207 1.05 22.33 18.93
C GLY A 207 0.23 21.63 20.01
N THR A 208 -1.09 21.63 19.90
CA THR A 208 -2.00 20.92 20.84
C THR A 208 -1.88 19.40 20.68
N LEU A 209 -1.86 18.91 19.44
CA LEU A 209 -1.76 17.47 19.15
C LEU A 209 -0.36 16.90 19.44
N TYR A 210 0.67 17.73 19.35
CA TYR A 210 2.09 17.34 19.50
C TYR A 210 2.80 18.27 20.46
N PRO A 211 2.54 18.16 21.78
CA PRO A 211 3.12 19.06 22.79
C PRO A 211 4.65 18.94 22.88
N GLU A 212 5.20 17.79 22.43
CA GLU A 212 6.64 17.54 22.34
C GLU A 212 7.32 18.29 21.16
N MET A 213 6.55 18.95 20.28
CA MET A 213 7.08 19.68 19.12
C MET A 213 8.00 20.80 19.57
N GLY A 214 9.30 20.64 19.30
CA GLY A 214 10.32 21.59 19.69
C GLY A 214 10.20 22.95 18.98
N TRP A 215 10.79 23.99 19.59
CA TRP A 215 10.78 25.35 19.02
C TRP A 215 11.32 25.40 17.57
N ARG A 216 12.43 24.70 17.30
CA ARG A 216 13.08 24.62 15.98
C ARG A 216 12.11 24.09 14.90
N GLU A 217 11.42 23.01 15.20
CA GLU A 217 10.43 22.44 14.30
C GLU A 217 9.23 23.39 14.09
N ARG A 218 8.72 23.98 15.17
CA ARG A 218 7.62 24.95 15.09
C ARG A 218 7.95 26.14 14.19
N GLN A 219 9.18 26.68 14.27
CA GLN A 219 9.62 27.76 13.37
C GLN A 219 9.78 27.27 11.94
N SER A 220 10.33 26.07 11.74
CA SER A 220 10.45 25.46 10.40
C SER A 220 9.09 25.27 9.74
N LEU A 221 8.10 24.78 10.48
CA LEU A 221 6.72 24.64 9.99
C LEU A 221 6.13 26.00 9.63
N ARG A 222 6.32 27.01 10.50
CA ARG A 222 5.74 28.36 10.33
C ARG A 222 6.32 29.11 9.14
N TRP A 223 7.65 29.14 9.03
CA TRP A 223 8.35 30.06 8.11
C TRP A 223 8.83 29.40 6.81
N LEU A 224 8.88 28.07 6.77
CA LEU A 224 9.29 27.33 5.59
C LEU A 224 8.15 26.48 5.02
N VAL A 225 7.60 25.54 5.82
CA VAL A 225 6.68 24.54 5.30
C VAL A 225 5.31 25.12 4.93
N MET A 226 4.71 25.96 5.78
CA MET A 226 3.41 26.56 5.51
C MET A 226 3.43 27.49 4.27
N PRO A 227 4.43 28.36 4.07
CA PRO A 227 4.53 29.14 2.83
C PRO A 227 4.68 28.30 1.57
N LEU A 228 5.52 27.25 1.61
CA LEU A 228 5.69 26.33 0.50
C LEU A 228 4.40 25.54 0.21
N ALA A 229 3.73 25.03 1.24
CA ALA A 229 2.45 24.36 1.11
C ALA A 229 1.38 25.29 0.50
N LYS A 230 1.31 26.53 0.98
CA LYS A 230 0.39 27.54 0.42
C LYS A 230 0.65 27.82 -1.05
N ARG A 231 1.91 27.95 -1.44
CA ARG A 231 2.32 28.11 -2.85
C ARG A 231 1.89 26.89 -3.67
N ARG A 232 2.21 25.68 -3.23
CA ARG A 232 1.84 24.44 -3.93
C ARG A 232 0.32 24.28 -4.08
N LEU A 233 -0.43 24.58 -3.03
CA LEU A 233 -1.90 24.55 -3.07
C LEU A 233 -2.48 25.62 -4.02
N ALA A 234 -1.81 26.77 -4.18
CA ALA A 234 -2.20 27.80 -5.15
C ALA A 234 -1.96 27.34 -6.59
N GLU A 235 -0.86 26.62 -6.86
CA GLU A 235 -0.57 26.01 -8.18
C GLU A 235 -1.63 24.97 -8.56
N LEU A 236 -2.18 24.25 -7.56
CA LEU A 236 -3.26 23.27 -7.74
C LEU A 236 -4.68 23.89 -7.72
N ARG A 237 -4.77 25.23 -7.69
CA ARG A 237 -6.09 25.91 -7.66
C ARG A 237 -6.90 25.56 -8.90
N GLY A 238 -8.14 25.15 -8.69
CA GLY A 238 -9.04 24.74 -9.77
C GLY A 238 -8.95 23.25 -10.14
N GLN A 239 -7.95 22.54 -9.63
CA GLN A 239 -7.89 21.09 -9.79
C GLN A 239 -8.80 20.39 -8.78
N PRO A 240 -9.60 19.40 -9.19
CA PRO A 240 -10.51 18.68 -8.29
C PRO A 240 -9.78 17.77 -7.30
N ARG A 241 -8.53 17.40 -7.61
CA ARG A 241 -7.71 16.50 -6.81
C ARG A 241 -6.23 16.90 -6.83
N PRO A 242 -5.43 16.48 -5.84
CA PRO A 242 -4.00 16.81 -5.76
C PRO A 242 -3.14 16.08 -6.78
N LEU A 243 -3.60 14.93 -7.27
CA LEU A 243 -2.94 14.13 -8.30
C LEU A 243 -3.73 14.22 -9.61
N PRO A 244 -3.07 14.21 -10.79
CA PRO A 244 -3.76 14.28 -12.07
C PRO A 244 -4.46 12.98 -12.48
N PHE A 245 -4.50 11.98 -11.59
CA PHE A 245 -5.12 10.66 -11.78
C PHE A 245 -5.81 10.19 -10.50
N PRO A 246 -6.80 9.28 -10.58
CA PRO A 246 -7.38 8.66 -9.39
C PRO A 246 -6.38 7.69 -8.75
N ASN A 247 -6.24 7.74 -7.42
CA ASN A 247 -5.25 6.96 -6.67
C ASN A 247 -5.76 5.59 -6.20
N GLY A 248 -7.01 5.26 -6.48
CA GLY A 248 -7.57 3.94 -6.16
C GLY A 248 -8.94 4.01 -5.46
N ALA A 249 -9.21 2.97 -4.69
CA ALA A 249 -10.40 2.76 -3.88
C ALA A 249 -10.00 1.86 -2.69
N PRO A 250 -10.90 1.52 -1.75
CA PRO A 250 -10.56 0.59 -0.68
C PRO A 250 -9.89 -0.69 -1.18
N GLY A 251 -8.70 -0.99 -0.67
CA GLY A 251 -7.91 -2.15 -1.03
C GLY A 251 -7.26 -2.13 -2.41
N SER A 252 -7.19 -0.98 -3.07
CA SER A 252 -6.61 -0.87 -4.41
C SER A 252 -5.79 0.40 -4.62
N THR A 253 -4.90 0.38 -5.61
CA THR A 253 -4.02 1.51 -5.97
C THR A 253 -3.93 1.68 -7.47
N ASN A 254 -3.51 2.87 -7.93
CA ASN A 254 -3.24 3.16 -9.34
C ASN A 254 -1.74 3.36 -9.58
N GLY A 255 -0.96 2.31 -9.35
CA GLY A 255 0.50 2.37 -9.42
C GLY A 255 1.06 2.72 -10.81
N VAL A 256 0.33 2.42 -11.92
CA VAL A 256 0.82 2.74 -13.26
C VAL A 256 0.73 4.24 -13.55
N ALA A 257 -0.38 4.88 -13.18
CA ALA A 257 -0.51 6.32 -13.35
C ALA A 257 0.47 7.07 -12.43
N ALA A 258 0.64 6.59 -11.19
CA ALA A 258 1.64 7.13 -10.27
C ALA A 258 3.07 7.00 -10.81
N LEU A 259 3.41 5.88 -11.45
CA LEU A 259 4.72 5.69 -12.08
C LEU A 259 4.92 6.61 -13.30
N LYS A 260 3.91 6.69 -14.18
CA LYS A 260 3.96 7.65 -15.31
C LYS A 260 4.21 9.06 -14.82
N TYR A 261 3.47 9.48 -13.79
CA TYR A 261 3.63 10.81 -13.19
C TYR A 261 5.04 11.00 -12.59
N ALA A 262 5.54 10.04 -11.83
CA ALA A 262 6.86 10.10 -11.21
C ALA A 262 8.01 10.16 -12.22
N LEU A 263 7.86 9.51 -13.37
CA LEU A 263 8.86 9.47 -14.44
C LEU A 263 8.64 10.54 -15.53
N GLY A 264 7.64 11.41 -15.40
CA GLY A 264 7.30 12.40 -16.42
C GLY A 264 6.79 11.79 -17.73
N ALA A 265 6.34 10.54 -17.72
CA ALA A 265 5.73 9.91 -18.87
C ALA A 265 4.28 10.43 -19.08
N PRO A 266 3.80 10.53 -20.32
CA PRO A 266 2.47 11.05 -20.59
C PRO A 266 1.38 10.21 -19.89
N LEU A 267 0.50 10.88 -19.15
CA LEU A 267 -0.77 10.29 -18.72
C LEU A 267 -1.71 10.26 -19.93
N THR A 268 -2.44 9.17 -20.11
CA THR A 268 -3.39 9.03 -21.21
C THR A 268 -4.63 9.90 -20.98
N GLY A 269 -4.48 11.21 -21.26
CA GLY A 269 -5.62 12.08 -21.47
C GLY A 269 -6.39 12.64 -20.28
N GLY A 270 -5.98 12.41 -19.04
CA GLY A 270 -6.62 13.04 -17.84
C GLY A 270 -8.12 12.76 -17.68
N GLY A 271 -8.66 11.83 -18.44
CA GLY A 271 -10.06 11.42 -18.44
C GLY A 271 -10.33 10.20 -17.58
N PRO A 272 -11.55 9.67 -17.61
CA PRO A 272 -11.91 8.42 -16.92
C PRO A 272 -11.06 7.20 -17.34
N GLY A 273 -10.26 7.32 -18.41
CA GLY A 273 -9.38 6.28 -18.93
C GLY A 273 -8.09 6.02 -18.16
N ASP A 274 -7.71 6.90 -17.20
CA ASP A 274 -6.51 6.67 -16.37
C ASP A 274 -6.79 5.86 -15.10
N ASP A 275 -7.95 5.25 -14.98
CA ASP A 275 -8.35 4.42 -13.83
C ASP A 275 -7.79 2.98 -13.92
N GLY A 276 -6.49 2.86 -14.12
CA GLY A 276 -5.76 1.58 -14.13
C GLY A 276 -5.57 0.97 -12.75
N VAL A 277 -6.62 0.93 -11.97
CA VAL A 277 -6.62 0.48 -10.58
C VAL A 277 -6.34 -1.01 -10.49
N VAL A 278 -5.54 -1.39 -9.51
CA VAL A 278 -5.25 -2.79 -9.17
C VAL A 278 -5.48 -3.04 -7.70
N SER A 279 -5.99 -4.22 -7.36
CA SER A 279 -6.11 -4.70 -5.99
C SER A 279 -4.72 -4.89 -5.37
N VAL A 280 -4.60 -4.57 -4.10
CA VAL A 280 -3.42 -4.92 -3.30
C VAL A 280 -3.39 -6.45 -3.15
N PRO A 281 -2.33 -7.13 -3.60
CA PRO A 281 -2.29 -8.58 -3.58
C PRO A 281 -1.78 -9.15 -2.26
N GLU A 282 -2.16 -10.40 -1.96
CA GLU A 282 -1.48 -11.26 -1.00
C GLU A 282 -0.02 -11.50 -1.43
N LEU A 283 0.92 -11.53 -0.47
CA LEU A 283 2.35 -11.65 -0.76
C LEU A 283 2.88 -13.08 -0.78
N GLY A 284 2.07 -14.06 -0.46
CA GLY A 284 2.48 -15.48 -0.46
C GLY A 284 2.99 -15.95 -1.82
N ARG A 285 4.04 -16.76 -1.78
CA ARG A 285 4.62 -17.44 -2.95
C ARG A 285 5.18 -16.50 -4.02
N ARG A 286 5.57 -15.27 -3.65
CA ARG A 286 6.18 -14.30 -4.59
C ARG A 286 7.51 -14.77 -5.15
N GLU A 287 8.25 -15.56 -4.41
CA GLU A 287 9.50 -16.17 -4.81
C GLU A 287 9.38 -17.14 -6.01
N TRP A 288 8.19 -17.66 -6.29
CA TRP A 288 7.91 -18.51 -7.43
C TRP A 288 7.72 -17.74 -8.75
N ARG A 289 7.47 -16.44 -8.66
CA ARG A 289 7.17 -15.64 -9.84
C ARG A 289 8.43 -15.19 -10.60
N SER A 290 8.37 -15.24 -11.93
CA SER A 290 9.38 -14.66 -12.81
C SER A 290 9.07 -13.22 -13.22
N ALA A 291 7.85 -12.76 -12.96
CA ALA A 291 7.43 -11.38 -13.16
C ALA A 291 6.49 -10.94 -12.03
N LEU A 292 6.61 -9.70 -11.61
CA LEU A 292 5.73 -9.09 -10.60
C LEU A 292 4.80 -8.08 -11.25
N LEU A 293 3.90 -7.52 -10.45
CA LEU A 293 2.65 -6.84 -10.82
C LEU A 293 1.61 -7.79 -11.42
N THR A 294 0.38 -7.29 -11.48
CA THR A 294 -0.78 -8.02 -11.99
C THR A 294 -0.68 -8.29 -13.49
N ASP A 295 -0.07 -7.36 -14.23
CA ASP A 295 0.19 -7.46 -15.67
C ASP A 295 1.54 -8.12 -16.01
N GLY A 296 2.34 -8.50 -15.01
CA GLY A 296 3.66 -9.08 -15.21
C GLY A 296 4.65 -8.15 -15.91
N ALA A 297 4.45 -6.84 -15.83
CA ALA A 297 5.24 -5.85 -16.55
C ALA A 297 6.71 -5.81 -16.10
N TYR A 298 7.01 -6.10 -14.84
CA TYR A 298 8.38 -6.18 -14.32
C TYR A 298 8.81 -7.62 -14.18
N ALA A 299 9.84 -8.00 -14.92
CA ALA A 299 10.31 -9.37 -14.98
C ALA A 299 11.78 -9.51 -14.55
N VAL A 300 12.09 -10.69 -14.04
CA VAL A 300 13.47 -11.13 -13.87
C VAL A 300 14.13 -11.18 -15.25
N PRO A 301 15.35 -10.64 -15.44
CA PRO A 301 16.05 -10.70 -16.72
C PRO A 301 16.15 -12.14 -17.26
N ASP A 302 15.95 -12.28 -18.56
CA ASP A 302 15.94 -13.56 -19.29
C ASP A 302 14.77 -14.50 -18.92
N ALA A 303 13.81 -14.06 -18.10
CA ALA A 303 12.64 -14.87 -17.78
C ALA A 303 11.74 -15.04 -19.01
N LYS A 304 11.45 -16.28 -19.36
CA LYS A 304 10.50 -16.62 -20.42
C LYS A 304 9.10 -16.75 -19.83
N SER A 305 8.10 -16.22 -20.54
CA SER A 305 6.68 -16.45 -20.20
C SER A 305 6.39 -17.96 -20.34
N GLY A 306 5.63 -18.50 -19.38
CA GLY A 306 5.30 -19.93 -19.36
C GLY A 306 6.40 -20.85 -18.83
N ALA A 307 7.56 -20.33 -18.45
CA ALA A 307 8.59 -21.14 -17.81
C ALA A 307 8.12 -21.56 -16.41
N THR A 308 8.12 -22.87 -16.15
CA THR A 308 7.92 -23.39 -14.80
C THR A 308 9.15 -23.04 -13.96
N VAL A 309 8.92 -22.49 -12.80
CA VAL A 309 9.98 -22.11 -11.88
C VAL A 309 9.86 -22.97 -10.65
N GLU A 310 10.91 -23.73 -10.35
CA GLU A 310 11.06 -24.37 -9.05
C GLU A 310 11.46 -23.33 -8.02
N ALA A 311 11.22 -23.61 -6.72
CA ALA A 311 11.41 -22.64 -5.63
C ALA A 311 12.88 -22.20 -5.40
N ASP A 312 13.79 -22.52 -6.31
CA ASP A 312 15.20 -22.14 -6.20
C ASP A 312 15.42 -20.65 -6.50
N LEU A 313 15.56 -19.87 -5.42
CA LEU A 313 16.02 -18.50 -5.50
C LEU A 313 17.54 -18.45 -5.64
N THR A 314 18.03 -18.54 -6.87
CA THR A 314 19.43 -18.21 -7.14
C THR A 314 19.73 -16.76 -6.70
N PRO A 315 20.98 -16.42 -6.33
CA PRO A 315 21.33 -15.04 -5.97
C PRO A 315 20.96 -14.01 -7.06
N LYS A 316 21.13 -14.37 -8.33
CA LYS A 316 20.74 -13.51 -9.47
C LYS A 316 19.22 -13.22 -9.46
N ARG A 317 18.43 -14.26 -9.27
CA ARG A 317 16.96 -14.14 -9.25
C ARG A 317 16.47 -13.37 -8.03
N LEU A 318 17.01 -13.67 -6.84
CA LEU A 318 16.69 -12.93 -5.62
C LEU A 318 16.96 -11.43 -5.80
N ARG A 319 18.13 -11.09 -6.33
CA ARG A 319 18.51 -9.70 -6.59
C ARG A 319 17.57 -9.01 -7.57
N ALA A 320 17.14 -9.68 -8.63
CA ALA A 320 16.18 -9.14 -9.60
C ALA A 320 14.79 -8.91 -8.98
N LEU A 321 14.27 -9.87 -8.21
CA LEU A 321 13.00 -9.72 -7.49
C LEU A 321 13.09 -8.59 -6.44
N ALA A 322 14.21 -8.49 -5.75
CA ALA A 322 14.47 -7.38 -4.82
C ALA A 322 14.53 -6.03 -5.54
N ALA A 323 15.15 -5.98 -6.73
CA ALA A 323 15.20 -4.78 -7.55
C ALA A 323 13.80 -4.35 -8.03
N ILE A 324 12.96 -5.29 -8.48
CA ILE A 324 11.56 -5.00 -8.82
C ILE A 324 10.83 -4.42 -7.61
N THR A 325 11.04 -5.01 -6.43
CA THR A 325 10.38 -4.57 -5.20
C THR A 325 10.87 -3.19 -4.75
N SER A 326 12.17 -2.90 -4.85
CA SER A 326 12.68 -1.55 -4.58
C SER A 326 12.13 -0.52 -5.58
N PHE A 327 11.96 -0.91 -6.85
CA PHE A 327 11.37 -0.04 -7.85
C PHE A 327 9.89 0.29 -7.57
N PHE A 328 9.15 -0.57 -6.88
CA PHE A 328 7.77 -0.25 -6.45
C PHE A 328 7.68 0.97 -5.54
N THR A 329 8.77 1.39 -4.89
CA THR A 329 8.78 2.62 -4.10
C THR A 329 8.67 3.86 -4.95
N VAL A 330 9.06 3.81 -6.22
CA VAL A 330 8.94 4.93 -7.14
C VAL A 330 7.47 5.36 -7.30
N PRO A 331 6.53 4.47 -7.70
CA PRO A 331 5.12 4.85 -7.79
C PRO A 331 4.43 4.97 -6.43
N SER A 332 4.75 4.12 -5.46
CA SER A 332 3.98 4.04 -4.21
C SER A 332 4.38 5.07 -3.17
N MET A 333 5.63 5.50 -3.18
CA MET A 333 6.20 6.43 -2.20
C MET A 333 6.79 7.69 -2.85
N GLY A 334 6.78 7.79 -4.18
CA GLY A 334 7.37 8.89 -4.94
C GLY A 334 8.89 9.01 -4.78
N VAL A 335 9.58 7.91 -4.52
CA VAL A 335 11.04 7.88 -4.38
C VAL A 335 11.70 8.01 -5.74
N HIS A 336 12.76 8.83 -5.85
CA HIS A 336 13.51 8.91 -7.10
C HIS A 336 14.18 7.55 -7.42
N PRO A 337 14.18 7.07 -8.69
CA PRO A 337 14.72 5.76 -9.05
C PRO A 337 16.14 5.47 -8.53
N ASP A 338 17.04 6.45 -8.60
CA ASP A 338 18.42 6.26 -8.13
C ASP A 338 18.48 6.03 -6.61
N LYS A 339 17.66 6.76 -5.85
CA LYS A 339 17.56 6.56 -4.39
C LYS A 339 16.94 5.22 -4.04
N ALA A 340 15.95 4.76 -4.81
CA ALA A 340 15.33 3.44 -4.63
C ALA A 340 16.34 2.30 -4.79
N GLN A 341 17.30 2.42 -5.73
CA GLN A 341 18.37 1.41 -5.92
C GLN A 341 19.30 1.26 -4.72
N HIS A 342 19.54 2.31 -3.95
CA HIS A 342 20.41 2.24 -2.77
C HIS A 342 19.88 1.31 -1.68
N ARG A 343 18.64 0.81 -1.81
CA ARG A 343 17.97 -0.03 -0.81
C ARG A 343 17.76 -1.48 -1.23
N LEU A 344 18.50 -1.94 -2.23
CA LEU A 344 18.39 -3.33 -2.70
C LEU A 344 18.63 -4.34 -1.58
N GLY A 345 19.56 -4.10 -0.67
CA GLY A 345 19.82 -5.00 0.45
C GLY A 345 18.64 -5.16 1.40
N ASP A 346 17.88 -4.08 1.64
CA ASP A 346 16.68 -4.13 2.46
C ASP A 346 15.58 -4.97 1.78
N THR A 347 15.43 -4.84 0.46
CA THR A 347 14.44 -5.62 -0.29
C THR A 347 14.87 -7.07 -0.48
N GLU A 348 16.15 -7.38 -0.56
CA GLU A 348 16.67 -8.76 -0.48
C GLU A 348 16.32 -9.40 0.87
N ALA A 349 16.45 -8.67 1.97
CA ALA A 349 16.04 -9.14 3.29
C ALA A 349 14.51 -9.37 3.38
N ILE A 350 13.69 -8.51 2.76
CA ILE A 350 12.24 -8.71 2.66
C ILE A 350 11.92 -10.02 1.94
N PHE A 351 12.61 -10.33 0.83
CA PHE A 351 12.43 -11.62 0.14
C PHE A 351 12.90 -12.81 0.96
N ALA A 352 13.96 -12.66 1.78
CA ALA A 352 14.36 -13.69 2.73
C ALA A 352 13.27 -13.98 3.76
N TRP A 353 12.52 -12.95 4.20
CA TRP A 353 11.34 -13.13 5.05
C TRP A 353 10.19 -13.80 4.27
N LEU A 354 9.88 -13.32 3.04
CA LEU A 354 8.78 -13.85 2.22
C LEU A 354 8.94 -15.34 1.88
N ARG A 355 10.17 -15.87 1.79
CA ARG A 355 10.40 -17.31 1.61
C ARG A 355 9.86 -18.17 2.75
N GLY A 356 9.88 -17.65 3.96
CA GLY A 356 9.32 -18.31 5.14
C GLY A 356 7.92 -17.82 5.50
N TYR A 357 7.34 -16.94 4.69
CA TYR A 357 6.03 -16.38 4.94
C TYR A 357 4.92 -17.36 4.56
N ASP A 358 4.05 -17.62 5.51
CA ASP A 358 2.79 -18.31 5.28
C ASP A 358 1.63 -17.33 5.35
N PRO A 359 0.67 -17.39 4.39
CA PRO A 359 -0.58 -16.67 4.47
C PRO A 359 -1.35 -17.01 5.74
N GLN A 360 -2.23 -16.13 6.14
CA GLN A 360 -3.09 -16.35 7.28
C GLN A 360 -3.86 -17.68 7.13
N PRO A 361 -3.83 -18.57 8.12
CA PRO A 361 -4.61 -19.81 8.06
C PRO A 361 -6.11 -19.52 8.09
N PHE A 362 -6.88 -20.27 7.31
CA PHE A 362 -8.33 -20.15 7.31
C PHE A 362 -8.90 -20.42 8.71
N PRO A 363 -9.69 -19.50 9.29
CA PRO A 363 -10.12 -19.61 10.67
C PRO A 363 -11.39 -20.45 10.86
N GLY A 364 -12.06 -20.85 9.79
CA GLY A 364 -13.28 -21.65 9.80
C GLY A 364 -13.02 -23.15 9.66
N SER A 365 -14.07 -23.91 9.51
CA SER A 365 -14.01 -25.34 9.20
C SER A 365 -13.90 -25.58 7.69
N VAL A 366 -13.26 -26.67 7.32
CA VAL A 366 -13.17 -27.18 5.94
C VAL A 366 -13.76 -28.58 5.88
N ASP A 367 -14.66 -28.81 4.95
CA ASP A 367 -15.12 -30.17 4.62
C ASP A 367 -14.00 -30.90 3.86
N ALA A 368 -13.30 -31.78 4.54
CA ALA A 368 -12.16 -32.51 3.98
C ALA A 368 -12.56 -33.42 2.81
N ALA A 369 -13.77 -33.99 2.81
CA ALA A 369 -14.25 -34.82 1.70
C ALA A 369 -14.57 -33.97 0.46
N ALA A 370 -15.20 -32.83 0.65
CA ALA A 370 -15.44 -31.88 -0.43
C ALA A 370 -14.10 -31.29 -0.95
N ALA A 371 -13.17 -30.92 -0.05
CA ALA A 371 -11.86 -30.40 -0.44
C ALA A 371 -11.05 -31.40 -1.29
N ARG A 372 -11.13 -32.73 -1.02
CA ARG A 372 -10.51 -33.74 -1.89
C ARG A 372 -11.09 -33.73 -3.31
N ARG A 373 -12.41 -33.67 -3.43
CA ARG A 373 -13.05 -33.53 -4.76
C ARG A 373 -12.66 -32.21 -5.44
N GLY A 374 -12.61 -31.14 -4.65
CA GLY A 374 -12.18 -29.82 -5.11
C GLY A 374 -10.74 -29.78 -5.61
N ALA A 375 -9.83 -30.51 -4.97
CA ALA A 375 -8.44 -30.64 -5.43
C ALA A 375 -8.36 -31.29 -6.83
N THR A 376 -9.20 -32.28 -7.12
CA THR A 376 -9.27 -32.88 -8.46
C THR A 376 -9.78 -31.88 -9.50
N VAL A 377 -10.83 -31.11 -9.17
CA VAL A 377 -11.33 -30.05 -10.04
C VAL A 377 -10.27 -28.99 -10.29
N TYR A 378 -9.57 -28.56 -9.23
CA TYR A 378 -8.46 -27.60 -9.34
C TYR A 378 -7.36 -28.08 -10.28
N ALA A 379 -6.88 -29.31 -10.10
CA ALA A 379 -5.83 -29.89 -10.93
C ALA A 379 -6.23 -29.92 -12.42
N ALA A 380 -7.49 -30.21 -12.71
CA ALA A 380 -8.00 -30.29 -14.09
C ALA A 380 -8.24 -28.94 -14.76
N ARG A 381 -8.58 -27.87 -13.99
CA ARG A 381 -9.10 -26.63 -14.54
C ARG A 381 -8.27 -25.38 -14.22
N CYS A 382 -7.45 -25.41 -13.18
CA CYS A 382 -6.81 -24.21 -12.64
C CYS A 382 -5.27 -24.31 -12.62
N ALA A 383 -4.72 -25.52 -12.44
CA ALA A 383 -3.30 -25.74 -12.21
C ALA A 383 -2.42 -25.26 -13.38
N SER A 384 -2.88 -25.38 -14.62
CA SER A 384 -2.13 -24.95 -15.82
C SER A 384 -1.75 -23.46 -15.82
N CYS A 385 -2.47 -22.61 -15.08
CA CYS A 385 -2.16 -21.19 -14.93
C CYS A 385 -1.71 -20.84 -13.52
N HIS A 386 -2.30 -21.46 -12.48
CA HIS A 386 -2.09 -21.09 -11.08
C HIS A 386 -1.09 -21.97 -10.34
N GLY A 387 -0.57 -23.01 -10.98
CA GLY A 387 0.46 -23.90 -10.44
C GLY A 387 -0.08 -25.18 -9.82
N ASP A 388 0.80 -26.17 -9.72
CA ASP A 388 0.51 -27.47 -9.14
C ASP A 388 0.73 -27.45 -7.64
N TYR A 389 -0.30 -27.88 -6.88
CA TYR A 389 -0.20 -28.02 -5.44
C TYR A 389 -0.26 -29.50 -5.03
N ARG A 390 0.78 -29.94 -4.32
CA ARG A 390 0.77 -31.25 -3.64
C ARG A 390 0.06 -31.09 -2.31
N TRP A 391 -0.95 -31.89 -2.10
CA TRP A 391 -1.74 -31.87 -0.87
C TRP A 391 -1.95 -33.27 -0.31
N ARG A 392 -1.82 -33.38 1.00
CA ARG A 392 -2.22 -34.53 1.81
C ARG A 392 -3.22 -34.05 2.84
N GLU A 393 -4.20 -34.91 3.17
CA GLU A 393 -5.18 -34.56 4.20
C GLU A 393 -4.49 -34.30 5.54
N GLY A 394 -4.93 -33.25 6.24
CA GLY A 394 -4.31 -32.78 7.48
C GLY A 394 -3.10 -31.88 7.31
N GLU A 395 -2.60 -31.69 6.08
CA GLU A 395 -1.50 -30.79 5.76
C GLU A 395 -1.99 -29.57 4.97
N LYS A 396 -1.20 -28.50 4.95
CA LYS A 396 -1.41 -27.40 3.99
C LYS A 396 -0.94 -27.84 2.60
N PRO A 397 -1.68 -27.49 1.52
CA PRO A 397 -1.19 -27.67 0.16
C PRO A 397 0.11 -26.91 -0.07
N ARG A 398 1.07 -27.55 -0.72
CA ARG A 398 2.39 -26.98 -1.04
C ARG A 398 2.53 -26.82 -2.54
N LEU A 399 2.85 -25.61 -2.98
CA LEU A 399 3.17 -25.35 -4.39
C LEU A 399 4.37 -26.19 -4.80
N ALA A 400 4.24 -26.97 -5.86
CA ALA A 400 5.27 -27.87 -6.37
C ALA A 400 5.85 -27.38 -7.69
N ALA A 401 5.03 -26.75 -8.54
CA ALA A 401 5.45 -26.12 -9.78
C ALA A 401 4.58 -24.91 -10.10
N PHE A 402 5.16 -23.91 -10.74
CA PHE A 402 4.44 -22.69 -11.11
C PHE A 402 4.77 -22.26 -12.55
N PRO A 403 3.79 -22.20 -13.46
CA PRO A 403 4.02 -21.99 -14.88
C PRO A 403 4.37 -20.54 -15.26
N ASN A 404 4.17 -19.55 -14.37
CA ASN A 404 4.35 -18.13 -14.69
C ASN A 404 3.55 -17.69 -15.92
N TRP A 405 2.32 -18.17 -16.01
CA TRP A 405 1.44 -17.89 -17.15
C TRP A 405 1.05 -16.40 -17.20
N ILE A 406 1.11 -15.81 -18.39
CA ILE A 406 0.67 -14.43 -18.66
C ILE A 406 -0.15 -14.47 -19.96
N GLY A 407 -1.35 -13.90 -19.93
CA GLY A 407 -2.21 -13.86 -21.11
C GLY A 407 -3.50 -13.07 -20.90
N ASP A 408 -4.32 -13.06 -21.91
CA ASP A 408 -5.66 -12.48 -21.86
C ASP A 408 -6.67 -13.55 -21.43
N VAL A 409 -7.41 -13.24 -20.37
CA VAL A 409 -8.49 -14.07 -19.84
C VAL A 409 -9.86 -13.38 -20.00
N GLY A 410 -9.93 -12.38 -20.88
CA GLY A 410 -11.15 -11.62 -21.17
C GLY A 410 -11.58 -10.65 -20.08
N THR A 411 -10.74 -10.40 -19.07
CA THR A 411 -11.02 -9.39 -18.02
C THR A 411 -10.76 -7.98 -18.54
N ASP A 412 -11.18 -6.95 -17.80
CA ASP A 412 -10.95 -5.56 -18.19
C ASP A 412 -9.47 -5.30 -18.53
N SER A 413 -9.20 -4.86 -19.74
CA SER A 413 -7.86 -4.74 -20.29
C SER A 413 -7.23 -3.36 -20.08
N LEU A 414 -7.94 -2.40 -19.47
CA LEU A 414 -7.46 -1.03 -19.36
C LEU A 414 -6.10 -0.96 -18.64
N ARG A 415 -5.99 -1.61 -17.50
CA ARG A 415 -4.74 -1.63 -16.72
C ARG A 415 -3.55 -2.16 -17.54
N ALA A 416 -3.72 -3.26 -18.26
CA ALA A 416 -2.65 -3.84 -19.07
C ALA A 416 -2.20 -2.89 -20.19
N ARG A 417 -3.13 -2.18 -20.84
CA ARG A 417 -2.83 -1.22 -21.91
C ARG A 417 -2.13 0.05 -21.41
N LEU A 418 -2.34 0.44 -20.15
CA LEU A 418 -1.68 1.64 -19.60
C LEU A 418 -0.18 1.45 -19.39
N PHE A 419 0.29 0.21 -19.32
CA PHE A 419 1.73 -0.08 -19.31
C PHE A 419 2.24 -0.18 -20.76
N ASP A 420 2.36 0.97 -21.40
CA ASP A 420 2.65 1.13 -22.82
C ASP A 420 4.17 1.24 -23.12
N ALA A 421 4.52 1.29 -24.41
CA ALA A 421 5.91 1.42 -24.86
C ALA A 421 6.57 2.73 -24.38
N GLY A 422 5.81 3.81 -24.23
CA GLY A 422 6.31 5.09 -23.69
C GLY A 422 6.76 4.95 -22.25
N LEU A 423 5.96 4.25 -21.42
CA LEU A 423 6.34 3.97 -20.05
C LEU A 423 7.52 3.01 -19.95
N VAL A 424 7.57 1.97 -20.80
CA VAL A 424 8.75 1.07 -20.88
C VAL A 424 10.01 1.88 -21.15
N LYS A 425 9.99 2.77 -22.16
CA LYS A 425 11.11 3.65 -22.47
C LYS A 425 11.52 4.56 -21.30
N ALA A 426 10.54 5.09 -20.55
CA ALA A 426 10.82 5.93 -19.39
C ALA A 426 11.49 5.12 -18.25
N VAL A 427 11.06 3.90 -18.02
CA VAL A 427 11.69 3.01 -17.04
C VAL A 427 13.09 2.59 -17.48
N ASP A 428 13.27 2.25 -18.76
CA ASP A 428 14.57 1.88 -19.33
C ASP A 428 15.61 3.02 -19.27
N ALA A 429 15.17 4.25 -19.20
CA ALA A 429 16.04 5.40 -18.98
C ALA A 429 16.57 5.51 -17.54
N THR A 430 16.05 4.70 -16.60
CA THR A 430 16.52 4.64 -15.22
C THR A 430 17.64 3.61 -15.06
N GLY A 431 18.39 3.70 -13.97
CA GLY A 431 19.42 2.70 -13.62
C GLY A 431 18.87 1.28 -13.39
N TYR A 432 17.55 1.08 -13.34
CA TYR A 432 16.93 -0.24 -13.17
C TYR A 432 16.99 -1.14 -14.39
N ARG A 433 17.23 -0.59 -15.59
CA ARG A 433 17.42 -1.39 -16.81
C ARG A 433 18.47 -2.50 -16.67
N ALA A 434 19.51 -2.28 -15.87
CA ALA A 434 20.55 -3.29 -15.63
C ALA A 434 20.12 -4.41 -14.66
N LEU A 435 19.00 -4.24 -13.97
CA LEU A 435 18.56 -5.12 -12.88
C LEU A 435 17.27 -5.89 -13.20
N ILE A 436 16.39 -5.30 -14.00
CA ILE A 436 15.06 -5.84 -14.31
C ILE A 436 14.73 -5.66 -15.79
N ASP A 437 13.96 -6.60 -16.34
CA ASP A 437 13.28 -6.41 -17.61
C ASP A 437 11.94 -5.73 -17.39
N VAL A 438 11.61 -4.78 -18.27
CA VAL A 438 10.30 -4.12 -18.26
C VAL A 438 9.61 -4.35 -19.59
N ARG A 439 8.33 -4.73 -19.55
CA ARG A 439 7.58 -5.15 -20.74
C ARG A 439 6.27 -4.38 -20.82
N ALA A 440 5.87 -4.00 -22.02
CA ALA A 440 4.52 -3.52 -22.26
C ALA A 440 3.48 -4.60 -21.87
N GLY A 441 2.34 -4.16 -21.35
CA GLY A 441 1.30 -5.08 -20.91
C GLY A 441 0.72 -5.91 -22.06
N ARG A 442 0.64 -7.23 -21.86
CA ARG A 442 0.12 -8.22 -22.85
C ARG A 442 -1.08 -9.00 -22.32
N GLY A 443 -1.64 -8.57 -21.20
CA GLY A 443 -2.67 -9.29 -20.45
C GLY A 443 -2.36 -9.30 -18.96
N TYR A 444 -2.74 -10.36 -18.28
CA TYR A 444 -2.55 -10.49 -16.84
C TYR A 444 -1.77 -11.75 -16.48
N ALA A 445 -0.97 -11.64 -15.44
CA ALA A 445 -0.20 -12.74 -14.91
C ALA A 445 -1.03 -13.49 -13.87
N ALA A 446 -1.29 -14.77 -14.11
CA ALA A 446 -1.93 -15.62 -13.11
C ALA A 446 -1.05 -15.67 -11.84
N PRO A 447 -1.60 -15.39 -10.65
CA PRO A 447 -0.84 -15.51 -9.42
C PRO A 447 -0.77 -16.97 -8.95
N PRO A 448 0.28 -17.38 -8.21
CA PRO A 448 0.17 -18.54 -7.35
C PRO A 448 -0.92 -18.25 -6.32
N LEU A 449 -1.75 -19.25 -6.03
CA LEU A 449 -2.88 -19.07 -5.10
C LEU A 449 -2.38 -19.24 -3.67
N ALA A 450 -2.52 -18.18 -2.88
CA ALA A 450 -2.10 -18.14 -1.49
C ALA A 450 -2.98 -17.14 -0.73
N GLY A 451 -3.50 -17.53 0.45
CA GLY A 451 -4.33 -16.66 1.29
C GLY A 451 -5.59 -16.14 0.60
N LEU A 452 -6.18 -16.96 -0.28
CA LEU A 452 -7.33 -16.55 -1.10
C LEU A 452 -8.51 -16.08 -0.25
N TRP A 453 -8.82 -16.79 0.82
CA TRP A 453 -10.00 -16.53 1.64
C TRP A 453 -10.01 -15.12 2.26
N SER A 454 -8.82 -14.52 2.48
CA SER A 454 -8.64 -13.19 3.06
C SER A 454 -8.35 -12.10 2.01
N SER A 455 -8.37 -12.45 0.71
CA SER A 455 -7.94 -11.58 -0.39
C SER A 455 -9.08 -10.96 -1.19
N ALA A 456 -10.33 -11.15 -0.78
CA ALA A 456 -11.48 -10.53 -1.44
C ALA A 456 -11.43 -8.99 -1.37
N PRO A 457 -11.93 -8.30 -2.42
CA PRO A 457 -12.52 -8.77 -3.65
C PRO A 457 -11.51 -9.23 -4.71
N TYR A 458 -11.95 -10.05 -5.66
CA TYR A 458 -11.11 -10.74 -6.64
C TYR A 458 -11.03 -10.04 -8.00
N LEU A 459 -10.28 -10.64 -8.91
CA LEU A 459 -9.71 -10.12 -10.14
C LEU A 459 -8.66 -9.03 -9.88
N HIS A 460 -7.91 -8.68 -10.92
CA HIS A 460 -6.84 -7.70 -10.83
C HIS A 460 -7.29 -6.32 -10.32
N ASN A 461 -8.53 -5.95 -10.60
CA ASN A 461 -9.14 -4.66 -10.26
C ASN A 461 -10.13 -4.73 -9.08
N GLY A 462 -10.25 -5.88 -8.40
CA GLY A 462 -11.16 -6.06 -7.28
C GLY A 462 -12.65 -5.94 -7.65
N SER A 463 -13.03 -6.36 -8.85
CA SER A 463 -14.39 -6.18 -9.38
C SER A 463 -15.34 -7.35 -9.09
N VAL A 464 -14.87 -8.44 -8.48
CA VAL A 464 -15.69 -9.60 -8.13
C VAL A 464 -15.65 -9.86 -6.63
N PRO A 465 -16.78 -9.77 -5.91
CA PRO A 465 -16.80 -9.74 -4.46
C PRO A 465 -16.50 -11.09 -3.78
N SER A 466 -16.67 -12.22 -4.47
CA SER A 466 -16.48 -13.56 -3.88
C SER A 466 -15.99 -14.58 -4.91
N LEU A 467 -15.38 -15.69 -4.45
CA LEU A 467 -15.04 -16.80 -5.33
C LEU A 467 -16.29 -17.49 -5.90
N ALA A 468 -17.38 -17.55 -5.14
CA ALA A 468 -18.64 -18.04 -5.68
C ALA A 468 -19.07 -17.25 -6.91
N ALA A 469 -19.01 -15.91 -6.87
CA ALA A 469 -19.30 -15.05 -8.01
C ALA A 469 -18.21 -15.11 -9.10
N LEU A 470 -16.95 -15.41 -8.75
CA LEU A 470 -15.90 -15.62 -9.75
C LEU A 470 -16.16 -16.87 -10.58
N LEU A 471 -16.57 -17.97 -9.95
CA LEU A 471 -16.86 -19.26 -10.55
C LEU A 471 -18.25 -19.33 -11.19
N ASP A 472 -19.16 -18.41 -10.85
CA ASP A 472 -20.47 -18.26 -11.45
C ASP A 472 -20.72 -16.83 -11.90
N PRO A 473 -20.40 -16.49 -13.16
CA PRO A 473 -20.52 -15.12 -13.66
C PRO A 473 -21.93 -14.50 -13.55
N ALA A 474 -22.98 -15.33 -13.51
CA ALA A 474 -24.35 -14.84 -13.32
C ALA A 474 -24.60 -14.22 -11.94
N GLN A 475 -23.74 -14.52 -10.96
CA GLN A 475 -23.80 -13.97 -9.61
C GLN A 475 -22.97 -12.68 -9.44
N ARG A 476 -22.26 -12.21 -10.46
CA ARG A 476 -21.43 -10.99 -10.39
C ARG A 476 -22.33 -9.75 -10.35
N PRO A 477 -22.31 -8.98 -9.25
CA PRO A 477 -23.16 -7.80 -9.16
C PRO A 477 -22.60 -6.64 -10.01
N PRO A 478 -23.47 -5.75 -10.53
CA PRO A 478 -23.02 -4.55 -11.24
C PRO A 478 -22.39 -3.52 -10.30
N ARG A 479 -22.64 -3.62 -8.99
CA ARG A 479 -22.00 -2.79 -7.97
C ARG A 479 -22.06 -3.47 -6.59
N PHE A 480 -21.10 -3.16 -5.74
CA PHE A 480 -21.08 -3.64 -4.34
C PHE A 480 -20.25 -2.72 -3.47
N LEU A 481 -20.48 -2.77 -2.14
CA LEU A 481 -19.67 -2.05 -1.15
C LEU A 481 -18.37 -2.81 -0.86
N ALA A 482 -17.26 -2.08 -0.80
CA ALA A 482 -15.95 -2.58 -0.38
C ALA A 482 -15.32 -1.65 0.66
N GLY A 483 -14.45 -2.20 1.51
CA GLY A 483 -13.80 -1.50 2.63
C GLY A 483 -14.48 -1.76 3.98
N GLY A 484 -13.68 -2.11 4.99
CA GLY A 484 -14.16 -2.35 6.35
C GLY A 484 -15.16 -3.51 6.51
N HIS A 485 -15.12 -4.50 5.64
CA HIS A 485 -16.12 -5.56 5.49
C HIS A 485 -15.87 -6.77 6.41
N ALA A 486 -16.95 -7.54 6.64
CA ALA A 486 -16.88 -8.93 7.10
C ALA A 486 -16.81 -9.89 5.91
N LEU A 487 -16.39 -11.13 6.15
CA LEU A 487 -16.32 -12.18 5.15
C LEU A 487 -17.45 -13.19 5.31
N ASP A 488 -17.89 -13.71 4.17
CA ASP A 488 -18.73 -14.90 4.04
C ASP A 488 -17.83 -16.06 3.61
N PHE A 489 -17.63 -17.03 4.50
CA PHE A 489 -16.78 -18.17 4.24
C PHE A 489 -17.42 -19.24 3.36
N GLY A 490 -18.75 -19.22 3.20
CA GLY A 490 -19.45 -20.10 2.26
C GLY A 490 -19.24 -19.65 0.81
N ALA A 491 -19.38 -18.35 0.56
CA ALA A 491 -19.12 -17.74 -0.74
C ALA A 491 -17.62 -17.46 -0.97
N MET A 492 -16.81 -17.54 0.08
CA MET A 492 -15.41 -17.11 0.11
C MET A 492 -15.23 -15.70 -0.46
N GLY A 493 -15.74 -14.71 0.26
CA GLY A 493 -15.69 -13.31 -0.17
C GLY A 493 -16.35 -12.34 0.79
N LEU A 494 -16.68 -11.16 0.31
CA LEU A 494 -17.35 -10.14 1.09
C LEU A 494 -18.74 -10.60 1.53
N ARG A 495 -19.09 -10.37 2.79
CA ARG A 495 -20.45 -10.60 3.29
C ARG A 495 -21.35 -9.45 2.85
N LEU A 496 -22.15 -9.69 1.83
CA LEU A 496 -23.04 -8.71 1.22
C LEU A 496 -24.50 -9.11 1.39
N ALA A 497 -25.38 -8.11 1.52
CA ALA A 497 -26.82 -8.28 1.37
C ALA A 497 -27.22 -8.24 -0.12
N PRO A 498 -28.44 -8.67 -0.48
CA PRO A 498 -28.98 -8.45 -1.81
C PRO A 498 -28.87 -6.98 -2.24
N GLY A 499 -28.44 -6.72 -3.48
CA GLY A 499 -28.15 -5.37 -3.98
C GLY A 499 -26.72 -4.89 -3.72
N GLY A 500 -25.85 -5.72 -3.13
CA GLY A 500 -24.41 -5.46 -2.99
C GLY A 500 -24.02 -4.56 -1.81
N GLY A 501 -24.97 -4.16 -0.97
CA GLY A 501 -24.71 -3.44 0.29
C GLY A 501 -24.28 -4.36 1.42
N TYR A 502 -23.90 -3.80 2.57
CA TYR A 502 -23.67 -4.61 3.76
C TYR A 502 -25.00 -5.00 4.45
N PRO A 503 -25.00 -6.13 5.19
CA PRO A 503 -26.18 -6.51 5.97
C PRO A 503 -26.62 -5.43 6.95
N VAL A 504 -27.93 -5.34 7.20
CA VAL A 504 -28.50 -4.40 8.16
C VAL A 504 -27.85 -4.63 9.54
N GLY A 505 -27.45 -3.55 10.20
CA GLY A 505 -26.81 -3.59 11.51
C GLY A 505 -25.30 -3.86 11.47
N TYR A 506 -24.72 -4.22 10.33
CA TYR A 506 -23.26 -4.34 10.21
C TYR A 506 -22.59 -2.97 10.31
N ARG A 507 -21.54 -2.88 11.12
CA ARG A 507 -20.74 -1.65 11.28
C ARG A 507 -19.34 -1.90 10.70
N PRO A 508 -19.02 -1.31 9.52
CA PRO A 508 -17.70 -1.46 8.93
C PRO A 508 -16.63 -0.75 9.76
N TYR A 509 -15.42 -1.30 9.83
CA TYR A 509 -14.32 -0.71 10.60
C TYR A 509 -13.58 0.42 9.86
N SER A 510 -13.92 0.67 8.59
CA SER A 510 -13.52 1.84 7.79
C SER A 510 -14.71 2.32 6.98
N VAL A 511 -14.62 3.49 6.37
CA VAL A 511 -15.71 3.99 5.50
C VAL A 511 -15.71 3.19 4.19
N PRO A 512 -16.79 2.46 3.88
CA PRO A 512 -16.87 1.69 2.65
C PRO A 512 -17.18 2.59 1.46
N ARG A 513 -16.83 2.11 0.26
CA ARG A 513 -17.17 2.76 -1.01
C ARG A 513 -17.83 1.77 -1.98
N TRP A 514 -18.70 2.27 -2.83
CA TRP A 514 -19.28 1.52 -3.90
C TRP A 514 -18.24 1.25 -4.99
N THR A 515 -18.04 -0.01 -5.32
CA THR A 515 -17.36 -0.47 -6.52
C THR A 515 -18.42 -0.63 -7.61
N ASP A 516 -18.34 0.19 -8.65
CA ASP A 516 -19.23 0.18 -9.81
C ASP A 516 -18.52 -0.53 -10.96
N THR A 517 -18.94 -1.76 -11.25
CA THR A 517 -18.27 -2.64 -12.22
C THR A 517 -18.68 -2.33 -13.67
N THR A 518 -19.54 -1.35 -13.90
CA THR A 518 -19.90 -0.87 -15.23
C THR A 518 -18.93 0.18 -15.78
N LYS A 519 -18.06 0.72 -14.90
CA LYS A 519 -17.07 1.74 -15.28
C LYS A 519 -15.84 1.11 -15.94
N ALA A 520 -15.23 1.84 -16.87
CA ALA A 520 -13.95 1.46 -17.47
C ALA A 520 -12.87 1.24 -16.39
N GLY A 521 -12.06 0.21 -16.53
CA GLY A 521 -11.05 -0.18 -15.54
C GLY A 521 -11.62 -0.97 -14.34
N ARG A 522 -12.95 -1.06 -14.23
CA ARG A 522 -13.66 -1.75 -13.13
C ARG A 522 -14.50 -2.92 -13.61
N GLY A 523 -14.43 -3.26 -14.89
CA GLY A 523 -15.22 -4.36 -15.47
C GLY A 523 -15.00 -5.69 -14.74
N ASN A 524 -16.09 -6.42 -14.49
CA ASN A 524 -16.10 -7.72 -13.82
C ASN A 524 -16.28 -8.91 -14.80
N GLY A 525 -16.14 -8.69 -16.10
CA GLY A 525 -16.17 -9.73 -17.13
C GLY A 525 -14.92 -10.61 -17.14
N GLY A 526 -14.92 -11.61 -18.01
CA GLY A 526 -13.79 -12.52 -18.22
C GLY A 526 -13.53 -13.51 -17.08
N HIS A 527 -12.40 -14.21 -17.16
CA HIS A 527 -12.01 -15.30 -16.26
C HIS A 527 -13.17 -16.32 -16.07
N LEU A 528 -13.60 -16.89 -17.18
CA LEU A 528 -14.78 -17.79 -17.21
C LEU A 528 -14.43 -19.24 -16.85
N PHE A 529 -13.20 -19.51 -16.40
CA PHE A 529 -12.76 -20.82 -15.95
C PHE A 529 -13.58 -21.24 -14.73
N GLY A 530 -14.30 -22.34 -14.86
CA GLY A 530 -15.22 -22.83 -13.82
C GLY A 530 -16.68 -22.43 -14.01
N ALA A 531 -17.03 -21.59 -14.99
CA ALA A 531 -18.43 -21.25 -15.28
C ALA A 531 -19.25 -22.46 -15.71
N GLU A 532 -18.62 -23.44 -16.36
CA GLU A 532 -19.19 -24.72 -16.80
C GLU A 532 -19.29 -25.78 -15.69
N LEU A 533 -18.68 -25.54 -14.52
CA LEU A 533 -18.72 -26.50 -13.42
C LEU A 533 -20.14 -26.65 -12.85
N LEU A 534 -20.50 -27.87 -12.48
CA LEU A 534 -21.74 -28.13 -11.75
C LEU A 534 -21.70 -27.44 -10.35
N PRO A 535 -22.86 -27.09 -9.78
CA PRO A 535 -22.89 -26.46 -8.45
C PRO A 535 -22.14 -27.23 -7.37
N ALA A 536 -22.20 -28.57 -7.37
CA ALA A 536 -21.48 -29.41 -6.43
C ALA A 536 -19.95 -29.37 -6.64
N GLU A 537 -19.49 -29.26 -7.88
CA GLU A 537 -18.06 -29.12 -8.20
C GLU A 537 -17.54 -27.74 -7.79
N ARG A 538 -18.30 -26.68 -8.01
CA ARG A 538 -17.98 -25.32 -7.54
C ARG A 538 -17.86 -25.27 -6.01
N ALA A 539 -18.82 -25.87 -5.29
CA ALA A 539 -18.79 -25.94 -3.84
C ALA A 539 -17.57 -26.73 -3.35
N ALA A 540 -17.27 -27.87 -3.96
CA ALA A 540 -16.09 -28.69 -3.63
C ALA A 540 -14.78 -27.92 -3.92
N LEU A 541 -14.70 -27.22 -5.05
CA LEU A 541 -13.54 -26.38 -5.38
C LEU A 541 -13.33 -25.27 -4.33
N ILE A 542 -14.39 -24.60 -3.88
CA ILE A 542 -14.32 -23.58 -2.83
C ILE A 542 -13.76 -24.17 -1.54
N GLU A 543 -14.17 -25.38 -1.13
CA GLU A 543 -13.61 -26.03 0.06
C GLU A 543 -12.10 -26.27 -0.05
N TYR A 544 -11.62 -26.69 -1.23
CA TYR A 544 -10.18 -26.84 -1.46
C TYR A 544 -9.45 -25.48 -1.44
N LEU A 545 -10.03 -24.45 -2.07
CA LEU A 545 -9.42 -23.12 -2.13
C LEU A 545 -9.29 -22.43 -0.77
N LYS A 546 -10.07 -22.83 0.26
CA LYS A 546 -9.88 -22.37 1.64
C LYS A 546 -8.54 -22.78 2.23
N LEU A 547 -7.92 -23.83 1.69
CA LEU A 547 -6.63 -24.36 2.16
C LEU A 547 -5.44 -23.66 1.53
N LEU A 548 -5.63 -22.99 0.39
CA LEU A 548 -4.61 -22.24 -0.35
C LEU A 548 -4.54 -20.79 0.15
#